data_03caf80c6f37dac262ff6b5b4306cb6a
#
_entry.id   03caf80c6f37dac262ff6b5b4306cb6a
#
_cell.length_a   1.000
_cell.length_b   1.000
_cell.length_c   1.000
_cell.angle_alpha   90.00
_cell.angle_beta   90.00
_cell.angle_gamma   90.00
#
_symmetry.space_group_name_H-M   'P 1'
#
loop_
_entity.id
_entity.type
_entity.pdbx_description
1 polymer ?
#
loop_
_entity_poly.entity_id
_entity_poly.type
_entity_poly.pdbx_seq_one_letter_code
_entity_poly.pdbx_strand_id
1 'polypeptide(L)'
;GIETLNRFFDSSLAEDIRQSHGAAQCVTANNVFAHIDDLAEIVKGIRLMLAPDGVFAFEVSYRLDVLEDTLFDTIYHEHLDYHAVKPLQAFFDANDMTLIDVERVSTHGGSLRGFAQRSDGARPVKASVAELIAVEEEAGLYQLKRYQEFSDQIDKLGTDLRALLDDIKAQGKTVAGFGAPAKATTLMYRF
;
A
#
# COMPACT_ATOMS: atom_id res chain seq x y z
N GLY A 1 13.74 16.90 -19.69
CA GLY A 1 13.64 16.06 -18.49
C GLY A 1 12.56 16.60 -17.57
N ILE A 2 12.16 15.81 -16.58
CA ILE A 2 11.26 16.25 -15.51
C ILE A 2 12.12 16.98 -14.47
N GLU A 3 11.66 18.15 -14.00
CA GLU A 3 12.30 18.85 -12.89
C GLU A 3 12.25 17.96 -11.63
N THR A 4 13.37 17.85 -10.93
CA THR A 4 13.51 17.00 -9.76
C THR A 4 14.12 17.82 -8.62
N LEU A 5 13.47 17.80 -7.45
CA LEU A 5 13.95 18.42 -6.24
C LEU A 5 14.57 17.36 -5.33
N ASN A 6 15.87 17.50 -5.00
CA ASN A 6 16.58 16.57 -4.12
C ASN A 6 16.34 16.95 -2.64
N ARG A 7 15.09 16.75 -2.18
CA ARG A 7 14.64 16.97 -0.80
C ARG A 7 13.61 15.91 -0.40
N PHE A 8 13.51 15.59 0.89
CA PHE A 8 12.36 14.85 1.41
C PHE A 8 11.11 15.72 1.27
N PHE A 9 10.00 15.08 0.89
CA PHE A 9 8.71 15.76 0.80
C PHE A 9 8.12 15.95 2.19
N ASP A 10 7.80 17.18 2.53
CA ASP A 10 7.13 17.62 3.74
C ASP A 10 6.25 18.85 3.46
N SER A 11 5.54 19.35 4.46
CA SER A 11 4.69 20.54 4.29
C SER A 11 5.48 21.78 3.91
N SER A 12 6.75 21.94 4.34
CA SER A 12 7.61 23.06 3.97
C SER A 12 7.98 23.02 2.49
N LEU A 13 8.39 21.86 1.97
CA LEU A 13 8.66 21.72 0.54
C LEU A 13 7.39 21.91 -0.29
N ALA A 14 6.25 21.43 0.20
CA ALA A 14 4.97 21.63 -0.46
C ALA A 14 4.60 23.11 -0.61
N GLU A 15 4.87 23.92 0.42
CA GLU A 15 4.69 25.39 0.37
C GLU A 15 5.63 26.05 -0.64
N ASP A 16 6.93 25.68 -0.65
CA ASP A 16 7.92 26.18 -1.61
C ASP A 16 7.48 25.88 -3.06
N ILE A 17 7.03 24.65 -3.34
CA ILE A 17 6.54 24.24 -4.66
C ILE A 17 5.30 25.04 -5.03
N ARG A 18 4.35 25.19 -4.10
CA ARG A 18 3.13 25.95 -4.36
C ARG A 18 3.43 27.42 -4.67
N GLN A 19 4.38 28.03 -3.99
CA GLN A 19 4.78 29.42 -4.22
C GLN A 19 5.46 29.61 -5.58
N SER A 20 6.27 28.65 -6.01
CA SER A 20 7.04 28.75 -7.26
C SER A 20 6.26 28.28 -8.50
N HIS A 21 5.37 27.30 -8.37
CA HIS A 21 4.69 26.64 -9.51
C HIS A 21 3.15 26.78 -9.46
N GLY A 22 2.60 27.33 -8.38
CA GLY A 22 1.15 27.40 -8.18
C GLY A 22 0.56 26.12 -7.59
N ALA A 23 -0.77 26.07 -7.52
CA ALA A 23 -1.50 24.93 -6.98
C ALA A 23 -1.56 23.77 -7.99
N ALA A 24 -1.36 22.55 -7.51
CA ALA A 24 -1.37 21.33 -8.32
C ALA A 24 -2.81 20.84 -8.58
N GLN A 25 -3.13 20.52 -9.82
CA GLN A 25 -4.38 19.85 -10.19
C GLN A 25 -4.33 18.35 -9.88
N CYS A 26 -3.14 17.76 -9.89
CA CYS A 26 -2.94 16.37 -9.56
C CYS A 26 -1.61 16.18 -8.84
N VAL A 27 -1.64 15.45 -7.74
CA VAL A 27 -0.46 14.94 -7.05
C VAL A 27 -0.53 13.42 -7.10
N THR A 28 0.58 12.74 -7.41
CA THR A 28 0.61 11.28 -7.49
C THR A 28 1.67 10.69 -6.56
N ALA A 29 1.36 9.53 -5.95
CA ALA A 29 2.29 8.74 -5.15
C ALA A 29 2.08 7.24 -5.42
N ASN A 30 2.93 6.65 -6.26
CA ASN A 30 2.82 5.23 -6.63
C ASN A 30 3.89 4.41 -5.91
N ASN A 31 3.46 3.45 -5.10
CA ASN A 31 4.32 2.55 -4.30
C ASN A 31 5.32 3.32 -3.40
N VAL A 32 4.90 4.44 -2.84
CA VAL A 32 5.68 5.29 -1.93
C VAL A 32 4.96 5.44 -0.60
N PHE A 33 3.63 5.56 -0.61
CA PHE A 33 2.81 5.92 0.55
C PHE A 33 2.91 4.90 1.69
N ALA A 34 3.18 3.62 1.38
CA ALA A 34 3.41 2.57 2.37
C ALA A 34 4.81 2.59 3.04
N HIS A 35 5.73 3.40 2.53
CA HIS A 35 7.12 3.50 3.01
C HIS A 35 7.36 4.74 3.89
N ILE A 36 6.32 5.48 4.23
CA ILE A 36 6.41 6.78 4.89
C ILE A 36 6.09 6.63 6.37
N ASP A 37 6.99 7.10 7.23
CA ASP A 37 6.86 7.05 8.68
C ASP A 37 5.81 8.06 9.20
N ASP A 38 5.84 9.29 8.70
CA ASP A 38 4.86 10.34 9.07
C ASP A 38 3.90 10.63 7.91
N LEU A 39 2.90 9.75 7.74
CA LEU A 39 1.87 9.91 6.72
C LEU A 39 1.04 11.20 6.90
N ALA A 40 0.83 11.65 8.13
CA ALA A 40 0.04 12.85 8.39
C ALA A 40 0.75 14.11 7.87
N GLU A 41 2.07 14.22 8.04
CA GLU A 41 2.86 15.32 7.49
C GLU A 41 2.85 15.33 5.95
N ILE A 42 2.95 14.15 5.33
CA ILE A 42 2.86 14.01 3.87
C ILE A 42 1.48 14.45 3.35
N VAL A 43 0.40 13.98 3.96
CA VAL A 43 -0.96 14.33 3.55
C VAL A 43 -1.23 15.82 3.76
N LYS A 44 -0.72 16.41 4.83
CA LYS A 44 -0.74 17.86 5.05
C LYS A 44 -0.04 18.62 3.92
N GLY A 45 1.17 18.17 3.52
CA GLY A 45 1.89 18.75 2.39
C GLY A 45 1.11 18.63 1.07
N ILE A 46 0.56 17.44 0.79
CA ILE A 46 -0.28 17.20 -0.40
C ILE A 46 -1.50 18.15 -0.39
N ARG A 47 -2.21 18.25 0.72
CA ARG A 47 -3.36 19.14 0.88
C ARG A 47 -3.00 20.62 0.63
N LEU A 48 -1.83 21.06 1.11
CA LEU A 48 -1.31 22.40 0.86
C LEU A 48 -1.01 22.65 -0.62
N MET A 49 -0.49 21.65 -1.34
CA MET A 49 -0.19 21.76 -2.76
C MET A 49 -1.43 21.75 -3.65
N LEU A 50 -2.47 20.99 -3.28
CA LEU A 50 -3.65 20.80 -4.14
C LEU A 50 -4.40 22.11 -4.40
N ALA A 51 -4.83 22.27 -5.66
CA ALA A 51 -5.87 23.23 -6.04
C ALA A 51 -7.20 22.88 -5.34
N PRO A 52 -8.17 23.81 -5.24
CA PRO A 52 -9.47 23.52 -4.64
C PRO A 52 -10.19 22.33 -5.28
N ASP A 53 -10.02 22.13 -6.59
CA ASP A 53 -10.54 21.01 -7.37
C ASP A 53 -9.48 19.94 -7.72
N GLY A 54 -8.30 20.01 -7.11
CA GLY A 54 -7.21 19.08 -7.33
C GLY A 54 -7.47 17.70 -6.71
N VAL A 55 -6.75 16.70 -7.23
CA VAL A 55 -6.88 15.29 -6.79
C VAL A 55 -5.50 14.74 -6.40
N PHE A 56 -5.45 14.04 -5.30
CA PHE A 56 -4.34 13.16 -4.94
C PHE A 56 -4.67 11.73 -5.38
N ALA A 57 -3.84 11.16 -6.25
CA ALA A 57 -3.92 9.78 -6.71
C ALA A 57 -2.76 8.98 -6.14
N PHE A 58 -3.03 7.84 -5.51
CA PHE A 58 -2.00 6.98 -4.94
C PHE A 58 -2.24 5.51 -5.28
N GLU A 59 -1.16 4.74 -5.31
CA GLU A 59 -1.21 3.29 -5.45
C GLU A 59 -0.33 2.65 -4.37
N VAL A 60 -0.88 1.67 -3.65
CA VAL A 60 -0.23 0.96 -2.53
C VAL A 60 -0.60 -0.51 -2.55
N SER A 61 0.22 -1.37 -1.93
CA SER A 61 -0.16 -2.76 -1.70
C SER A 61 -1.46 -2.84 -0.92
N TYR A 62 -2.41 -3.65 -1.39
CA TYR A 62 -3.70 -3.80 -0.75
C TYR A 62 -3.66 -4.91 0.30
N ARG A 63 -3.95 -4.56 1.56
CA ARG A 63 -3.87 -5.50 2.68
C ARG A 63 -4.76 -6.74 2.50
N LEU A 64 -5.91 -6.60 1.85
CA LEU A 64 -6.80 -7.72 1.57
C LEU A 64 -6.12 -8.72 0.64
N ASP A 65 -5.49 -8.26 -0.45
CA ASP A 65 -4.75 -9.11 -1.39
C ASP A 65 -3.58 -9.82 -0.71
N VAL A 66 -2.86 -9.11 0.17
CA VAL A 66 -1.76 -9.70 0.95
C VAL A 66 -2.23 -10.92 1.75
N LEU A 67 -3.41 -10.84 2.36
CA LEU A 67 -3.97 -11.94 3.15
C LEU A 67 -4.62 -13.03 2.27
N GLU A 68 -5.28 -12.67 1.17
CA GLU A 68 -5.94 -13.62 0.27
C GLU A 68 -4.92 -14.48 -0.48
N ASP A 69 -3.88 -13.84 -1.02
CA ASP A 69 -2.87 -14.49 -1.86
C ASP A 69 -1.62 -14.94 -1.07
N THR A 70 -1.66 -14.79 0.26
CA THR A 70 -0.57 -15.15 1.17
C THR A 70 0.77 -14.52 0.76
N LEU A 71 0.75 -13.22 0.44
CA LEU A 71 1.92 -12.45 0.01
C LEU A 71 2.79 -12.02 1.20
N PHE A 72 3.15 -12.98 2.08
CA PHE A 72 3.88 -12.69 3.32
C PHE A 72 5.30 -12.19 3.08
N ASP A 73 5.89 -12.47 1.92
CA ASP A 73 7.20 -11.99 1.51
C ASP A 73 7.25 -10.47 1.31
N THR A 74 6.09 -9.82 1.20
CA THR A 74 5.99 -8.35 1.20
C THR A 74 6.21 -7.75 2.59
N ILE A 75 6.21 -8.56 3.66
CA ILE A 75 6.40 -8.11 5.04
C ILE A 75 7.90 -7.98 5.33
N TYR A 76 8.44 -6.81 5.06
CA TYR A 76 9.84 -6.46 5.31
C TYR A 76 9.98 -4.98 5.68
N HIS A 77 11.19 -4.57 6.07
CA HIS A 77 11.47 -3.29 6.75
C HIS A 77 11.09 -2.01 5.97
N GLU A 78 10.93 -2.08 4.65
CA GLU A 78 10.53 -0.91 3.85
C GLU A 78 9.01 -0.65 3.88
N HIS A 79 8.20 -1.70 4.14
CA HIS A 79 6.74 -1.56 4.23
C HIS A 79 6.33 -1.29 5.68
N LEU A 80 6.18 -0.02 6.03
CA LEU A 80 5.77 0.41 7.38
C LEU A 80 4.26 0.23 7.60
N ASP A 81 3.47 0.38 6.52
CA ASP A 81 2.02 0.31 6.55
C ASP A 81 1.45 -0.66 5.50
N TYR A 82 0.35 -1.32 5.86
CA TYR A 82 -0.46 -2.16 4.98
C TYR A 82 -1.85 -1.58 4.91
N HIS A 83 -2.17 -0.94 3.78
CA HIS A 83 -3.36 -0.14 3.64
C HIS A 83 -4.60 -0.97 3.33
N ALA A 84 -5.74 -0.50 3.87
CA ALA A 84 -7.08 -0.96 3.54
C ALA A 84 -8.00 0.27 3.46
N VAL A 85 -9.13 0.13 2.78
CA VAL A 85 -10.00 1.29 2.44
C VAL A 85 -10.60 1.94 3.69
N LYS A 86 -11.13 1.15 4.62
CA LYS A 86 -11.77 1.68 5.83
C LYS A 86 -10.82 2.50 6.71
N PRO A 87 -9.59 2.03 7.04
CA PRO A 87 -8.62 2.85 7.76
C PRO A 87 -8.15 4.07 6.98
N LEU A 88 -7.98 3.96 5.65
CA LEU A 88 -7.57 5.09 4.82
C LEU A 88 -8.65 6.17 4.78
N GLN A 89 -9.93 5.80 4.68
CA GLN A 89 -11.03 6.76 4.77
C GLN A 89 -10.96 7.55 6.08
N ALA A 90 -10.89 6.86 7.21
CA ALA A 90 -10.79 7.50 8.52
C ALA A 90 -9.53 8.37 8.67
N PHE A 91 -8.41 7.93 8.11
CA PHE A 91 -7.16 8.68 8.12
C PHE A 91 -7.25 9.96 7.29
N PHE A 92 -7.81 9.91 6.08
CA PHE A 92 -7.99 11.10 5.26
C PHE A 92 -8.97 12.09 5.91
N ASP A 93 -10.09 11.62 6.45
CA ASP A 93 -11.06 12.44 7.15
C ASP A 93 -10.43 13.18 8.35
N ALA A 94 -9.55 12.50 9.11
CA ALA A 94 -8.81 13.08 10.23
C ALA A 94 -7.75 14.12 9.80
N ASN A 95 -7.38 14.15 8.51
CA ASN A 95 -6.37 15.06 7.95
C ASN A 95 -6.94 16.06 6.94
N ASP A 96 -8.20 16.45 7.08
CA ASP A 96 -8.91 17.41 6.21
C ASP A 96 -8.86 17.03 4.72
N MET A 97 -8.88 15.76 4.41
CA MET A 97 -9.01 15.19 3.07
C MET A 97 -10.22 14.26 3.02
N THR A 98 -10.68 13.93 1.82
CA THR A 98 -11.77 12.98 1.60
C THR A 98 -11.35 11.96 0.55
N LEU A 99 -11.41 10.67 0.89
CA LEU A 99 -11.24 9.57 -0.07
C LEU A 99 -12.49 9.49 -0.94
N ILE A 100 -12.35 9.79 -2.24
CA ILE A 100 -13.49 9.94 -3.16
C ILE A 100 -13.69 8.73 -4.08
N ASP A 101 -12.65 7.95 -4.32
CA ASP A 101 -12.72 6.77 -5.20
C ASP A 101 -11.62 5.78 -4.85
N VAL A 102 -11.86 4.50 -5.09
CA VAL A 102 -10.87 3.44 -4.95
C VAL A 102 -11.05 2.38 -6.05
N GLU A 103 -9.94 1.79 -6.48
CA GLU A 103 -9.91 0.70 -7.45
C GLU A 103 -8.98 -0.39 -6.95
N ARG A 104 -9.43 -1.66 -6.97
CA ARG A 104 -8.55 -2.82 -6.77
C ARG A 104 -7.90 -3.16 -8.11
N VAL A 105 -6.57 -3.17 -8.16
CA VAL A 105 -5.79 -3.41 -9.39
C VAL A 105 -4.79 -4.53 -9.17
N SER A 106 -4.45 -5.28 -10.23
CA SER A 106 -3.62 -6.49 -10.14
C SER A 106 -2.10 -6.23 -10.13
N THR A 107 -1.67 -4.97 -10.08
CA THR A 107 -0.25 -4.62 -10.04
C THR A 107 0.41 -5.15 -8.77
N HIS A 108 1.67 -5.61 -8.90
CA HIS A 108 2.50 -6.10 -7.78
C HIS A 108 1.88 -7.22 -6.92
N GLY A 109 0.98 -8.01 -7.48
CA GLY A 109 0.28 -9.09 -6.76
C GLY A 109 -1.00 -8.65 -6.07
N GLY A 110 -1.43 -7.40 -6.29
CA GLY A 110 -2.63 -6.81 -5.74
C GLY A 110 -2.34 -5.46 -5.08
N SER A 111 -2.97 -4.42 -5.62
CA SER A 111 -2.82 -3.04 -5.16
C SER A 111 -4.16 -2.34 -5.04
N LEU A 112 -4.20 -1.36 -4.16
CA LEU A 112 -5.27 -0.40 -4.02
C LEU A 112 -4.83 0.91 -4.66
N ARG A 113 -5.55 1.35 -5.68
CA ARG A 113 -5.43 2.70 -6.21
C ARG A 113 -6.52 3.57 -5.59
N GLY A 114 -6.13 4.64 -4.93
CA GLY A 114 -7.05 5.56 -4.27
C GLY A 114 -6.96 6.96 -4.85
N PHE A 115 -8.07 7.67 -4.76
CA PHE A 115 -8.20 9.08 -5.15
C PHE A 115 -8.78 9.86 -3.98
N ALA A 116 -8.08 10.90 -3.56
CA ALA A 116 -8.51 11.77 -2.48
C ALA A 116 -8.51 13.23 -2.94
N GLN A 117 -9.33 14.04 -2.32
CA GLN A 117 -9.40 15.48 -2.51
C GLN A 117 -9.34 16.18 -1.15
N ARG A 118 -9.23 17.49 -1.15
CA ARG A 118 -9.45 18.29 0.05
C ARG A 118 -10.89 18.08 0.56
N SER A 119 -11.12 18.17 1.88
CA SER A 119 -12.45 18.01 2.47
C SER A 119 -13.48 19.03 1.98
N ASP A 120 -13.02 20.20 1.53
CA ASP A 120 -13.84 21.25 0.91
C ASP A 120 -14.01 21.07 -0.61
N GLY A 121 -13.49 19.98 -1.21
CA GLY A 121 -13.61 19.67 -2.61
C GLY A 121 -15.03 19.25 -3.03
N ALA A 122 -15.38 19.51 -4.30
CA ALA A 122 -16.76 19.36 -4.78
C ALA A 122 -17.07 17.98 -5.37
N ARG A 123 -16.08 17.06 -5.51
CA ARG A 123 -16.31 15.74 -6.12
C ARG A 123 -17.08 14.84 -5.15
N PRO A 124 -18.14 14.15 -5.61
CA PRO A 124 -18.85 13.22 -4.77
C PRO A 124 -17.98 11.99 -4.46
N VAL A 125 -18.17 11.42 -3.27
CA VAL A 125 -17.62 10.09 -2.94
C VAL A 125 -18.35 9.04 -3.77
N LYS A 126 -17.61 8.22 -4.50
CA LYS A 126 -18.16 7.15 -5.32
C LYS A 126 -18.56 5.93 -4.48
N ALA A 127 -19.45 5.11 -5.02
CA ALA A 127 -19.92 3.88 -4.39
C ALA A 127 -18.77 2.88 -4.14
N SER A 128 -17.70 2.91 -4.98
CA SER A 128 -16.53 2.06 -4.86
C SER A 128 -15.90 2.05 -3.46
N VAL A 129 -15.92 3.18 -2.76
CA VAL A 129 -15.37 3.29 -1.38
C VAL A 129 -16.18 2.41 -0.42
N ALA A 130 -17.52 2.57 -0.41
CA ALA A 130 -18.39 1.78 0.45
C ALA A 130 -18.42 0.29 0.04
N GLU A 131 -18.39 0.01 -1.24
CA GLU A 131 -18.38 -1.35 -1.80
C GLU A 131 -17.11 -2.11 -1.37
N LEU A 132 -15.92 -1.50 -1.51
CA LEU A 132 -14.68 -2.14 -1.07
C LEU A 132 -14.59 -2.28 0.46
N ILE A 133 -15.10 -1.33 1.24
CA ILE A 133 -15.20 -1.49 2.70
C ILE A 133 -16.08 -2.71 3.05
N ALA A 134 -17.20 -2.90 2.36
CA ALA A 134 -18.06 -4.05 2.59
C ALA A 134 -17.34 -5.38 2.26
N VAL A 135 -16.57 -5.42 1.18
CA VAL A 135 -15.72 -6.59 0.82
C VAL A 135 -14.68 -6.87 1.91
N GLU A 136 -14.02 -5.84 2.43
CA GLU A 136 -13.04 -5.98 3.53
C GLU A 136 -13.69 -6.55 4.80
N GLU A 137 -14.89 -6.10 5.14
CA GLU A 137 -15.64 -6.56 6.31
C GLU A 137 -16.13 -8.00 6.13
N GLU A 138 -16.66 -8.35 4.96
CA GLU A 138 -17.08 -9.72 4.63
C GLU A 138 -15.91 -10.70 4.65
N ALA A 139 -14.74 -10.30 4.15
CA ALA A 139 -13.51 -11.08 4.20
C ALA A 139 -12.91 -11.20 5.61
N GLY A 140 -13.50 -10.58 6.61
CA GLY A 140 -13.03 -10.61 8.00
C GLY A 140 -11.72 -9.84 8.23
N LEU A 141 -11.40 -8.87 7.37
CA LEU A 141 -10.11 -8.16 7.39
C LEU A 141 -9.81 -7.48 8.74
N TYR A 142 -10.81 -7.18 9.53
CA TYR A 142 -10.70 -6.53 10.84
C TYR A 142 -10.83 -7.49 12.04
N GLN A 143 -10.81 -8.82 11.78
CA GLN A 143 -10.94 -9.85 12.81
C GLN A 143 -9.60 -10.55 13.04
N LEU A 144 -9.21 -10.74 14.30
CA LEU A 144 -7.97 -11.43 14.67
C LEU A 144 -7.86 -12.83 14.04
N LYS A 145 -8.98 -13.53 13.94
CA LYS A 145 -9.05 -14.88 13.34
C LYS A 145 -8.46 -14.91 11.93
N ARG A 146 -8.72 -13.89 11.10
CA ARG A 146 -8.22 -13.81 9.72
C ARG A 146 -6.68 -13.79 9.67
N TYR A 147 -6.05 -13.11 10.63
CA TYR A 147 -4.58 -13.04 10.74
C TYR A 147 -3.98 -14.33 11.32
N GLN A 148 -4.70 -15.03 12.18
CA GLN A 148 -4.30 -16.36 12.65
C GLN A 148 -4.31 -17.35 11.48
N GLU A 149 -5.38 -17.39 10.68
CA GLU A 149 -5.48 -18.21 9.47
C GLU A 149 -4.35 -17.90 8.48
N PHE A 150 -4.01 -16.63 8.30
CA PHE A 150 -2.86 -16.20 7.47
C PHE A 150 -1.54 -16.74 8.01
N SER A 151 -1.32 -16.68 9.32
CA SER A 151 -0.14 -17.25 9.97
C SER A 151 -0.04 -18.77 9.75
N ASP A 152 -1.15 -19.49 9.92
CA ASP A 152 -1.21 -20.94 9.71
C ASP A 152 -0.91 -21.32 8.24
N GLN A 153 -1.39 -20.52 7.30
CA GLN A 153 -1.10 -20.70 5.87
C GLN A 153 0.40 -20.52 5.58
N ILE A 154 1.05 -19.51 6.17
CA ILE A 154 2.51 -19.32 6.04
C ILE A 154 3.28 -20.52 6.59
N ASP A 155 2.91 -21.03 7.78
CA ASP A 155 3.56 -22.19 8.39
C ASP A 155 3.41 -23.44 7.53
N LYS A 156 2.22 -23.62 6.93
CA LYS A 156 1.98 -24.69 5.97
C LYS A 156 2.86 -24.57 4.72
N LEU A 157 2.95 -23.39 4.13
CA LEU A 157 3.82 -23.13 2.97
C LEU A 157 5.28 -23.46 3.28
N GLY A 158 5.77 -23.10 4.45
CA GLY A 158 7.14 -23.42 4.88
C GLY A 158 7.36 -24.93 5.01
N THR A 159 6.40 -25.64 5.57
CA THR A 159 6.44 -27.11 5.69
C THR A 159 6.46 -27.78 4.31
N ASP A 160 5.57 -27.36 3.42
CA ASP A 160 5.44 -27.91 2.07
C ASP A 160 6.72 -27.61 1.24
N LEU A 161 7.29 -26.42 1.35
CA LEU A 161 8.54 -26.06 0.68
C LEU A 161 9.73 -26.88 1.17
N ARG A 162 9.89 -27.05 2.48
CA ARG A 162 10.97 -27.89 3.04
C ARG A 162 10.86 -29.34 2.58
N ALA A 163 9.65 -29.90 2.62
CA ALA A 163 9.41 -31.28 2.14
C ALA A 163 9.78 -31.43 0.65
N LEU A 164 9.42 -30.44 -0.18
CA LEU A 164 9.78 -30.43 -1.61
C LEU A 164 11.30 -30.37 -1.80
N LEU A 165 12.00 -29.50 -1.06
CA LEU A 165 13.46 -29.36 -1.17
C LEU A 165 14.19 -30.61 -0.69
N ASP A 166 13.72 -31.25 0.36
CA ASP A 166 14.30 -32.52 0.88
C ASP A 166 14.09 -33.67 -0.10
N ASP A 167 12.94 -33.76 -0.75
CA ASP A 167 12.68 -34.76 -1.79
C ASP A 167 13.59 -34.57 -3.01
N ILE A 168 13.79 -33.30 -3.46
CA ILE A 168 14.72 -32.98 -4.55
C ILE A 168 16.15 -33.39 -4.20
N LYS A 169 16.59 -33.12 -2.97
CA LYS A 169 17.93 -33.53 -2.48
C LYS A 169 18.06 -35.07 -2.38
N ALA A 170 17.03 -35.74 -1.89
CA ALA A 170 17.01 -37.21 -1.80
C ALA A 170 17.14 -37.88 -3.19
N GLN A 171 16.65 -37.23 -4.25
CA GLN A 171 16.83 -37.65 -5.64
C GLN A 171 18.24 -37.34 -6.20
N GLY A 172 19.17 -36.81 -5.41
CA GLY A 172 20.53 -36.45 -5.84
C GLY A 172 20.58 -35.22 -6.75
N LYS A 173 19.51 -34.43 -6.79
CA LYS A 173 19.42 -33.20 -7.59
C LYS A 173 19.97 -31.98 -6.82
N THR A 174 20.37 -30.97 -7.55
CA THR A 174 20.79 -29.67 -6.99
C THR A 174 19.69 -28.62 -7.16
N VAL A 175 19.61 -27.70 -6.20
CA VAL A 175 18.69 -26.55 -6.25
C VAL A 175 19.54 -25.29 -6.38
N ALA A 176 19.17 -24.42 -7.31
CA ALA A 176 19.79 -23.13 -7.49
C ALA A 176 18.74 -22.02 -7.42
N GLY A 177 19.07 -20.93 -6.75
CA GLY A 177 18.23 -19.71 -6.71
C GLY A 177 18.67 -18.71 -7.77
N PHE A 178 17.71 -17.98 -8.32
CA PHE A 178 17.96 -16.89 -9.26
C PHE A 178 17.22 -15.63 -8.79
N GLY A 179 17.95 -14.50 -8.71
CA GLY A 179 17.45 -13.23 -8.21
C GLY A 179 17.64 -13.07 -6.69
N ALA A 180 17.74 -11.82 -6.25
CA ALA A 180 17.90 -11.47 -4.84
C ALA A 180 17.09 -10.19 -4.50
N PRO A 181 15.74 -10.18 -4.69
CA PRO A 181 14.92 -9.06 -4.27
C PRO A 181 14.86 -8.99 -2.74
N ALA A 182 14.49 -7.82 -2.18
CA ALA A 182 14.30 -7.64 -0.73
C ALA A 182 13.35 -8.69 -0.13
N LYS A 183 12.29 -9.06 -0.84
CA LYS A 183 11.34 -10.11 -0.47
C LYS A 183 11.97 -11.49 -0.25
N ALA A 184 13.04 -11.83 -1.00
CA ALA A 184 13.74 -13.10 -0.82
C ALA A 184 14.32 -13.26 0.59
N THR A 185 14.69 -12.16 1.24
CA THR A 185 15.18 -12.18 2.62
C THR A 185 14.10 -12.69 3.57
N THR A 186 12.88 -12.17 3.47
CA THR A 186 11.74 -12.63 4.29
C THR A 186 11.48 -14.12 4.09
N LEU A 187 11.46 -14.58 2.84
CA LEU A 187 11.27 -16.00 2.50
C LEU A 187 12.35 -16.88 3.14
N MET A 188 13.63 -16.53 2.94
CA MET A 188 14.77 -17.33 3.42
C MET A 188 14.93 -17.34 4.95
N TYR A 189 14.54 -16.27 5.64
CA TYR A 189 14.58 -16.22 7.10
C TYR A 189 13.39 -16.93 7.76
N ARG A 190 12.25 -16.97 7.06
CA ARG A 190 11.05 -17.61 7.60
C ARG A 190 11.04 -19.12 7.41
N PHE A 191 11.60 -19.62 6.31
CA PHE A 191 11.59 -21.03 5.90
C PHE A 191 12.99 -21.61 5.83
#